data_2c5195017025b923eca33574819a96ab
#
_entry.id   2c5195017025b923eca33574819a96ab
#
_cell.length_a   1.000
_cell.length_b   1.000
_cell.length_c   1.000
_cell.angle_alpha   90.00
_cell.angle_beta   90.00
_cell.angle_gamma   90.00
#
_symmetry.space_group_name_H-M   'P 1'
#
loop_
_entity.id
_entity.type
_entity.pdbx_description
1 polymer ?
#
loop_
_entity_poly.entity_id
_entity_poly.type
_entity_poly.pdbx_seq_one_letter_code
_entity_poly.pdbx_strand_id
1 'polypeptide(L)'
;MNPTSQLQWALKCAITAALALSLYAAISIAGPKAPPLPTSRDGAVTLLDRYVNEPAPSVLLVGSSFTARLHEEYFDTPDLKVLGLSGGSPITALEIALARDNLPKTILVELNVLTRGEDRALAERFSGDGTPSFPRPIRSAIAFYERWHHPPPDRNNARLVAAALLRDKPSDFDNHVWVERAMHEWSAAPAQAIMHTDLTALKRLVEKIEARGSKVYFYMLPVAVPLQNSVAAKATASAAHGAFPDQRRWIHLDGSLPDLRWADGVHLDERSAVMIAHQIDLFLSGVSERH
;
A
#
# COMPACT_ATOMS: atom_id res chain seq x y z
N MET A 1 -4.41 17.61 52.77
CA MET A 1 -3.37 18.28 51.93
C MET A 1 -3.76 19.74 51.77
N ASN A 2 -2.80 20.64 51.97
CA ASN A 2 -3.04 22.09 51.94
C ASN A 2 -3.36 22.51 50.45
N PRO A 3 -4.42 23.27 50.16
CA PRO A 3 -4.83 23.61 48.79
C PRO A 3 -3.71 24.33 48.01
N THR A 4 -2.84 25.07 48.67
CA THR A 4 -1.66 25.70 48.03
C THR A 4 -0.64 24.68 47.54
N SER A 5 -0.47 23.53 48.22
CA SER A 5 0.46 22.48 47.77
C SER A 5 -0.07 21.72 46.57
N GLN A 6 -1.39 21.55 46.44
CA GLN A 6 -2.02 20.91 45.28
C GLN A 6 -1.91 21.80 44.03
N LEU A 7 -2.12 23.12 44.19
CA LEU A 7 -1.96 24.07 43.10
C LEU A 7 -0.51 24.13 42.57
N GLN A 8 0.46 24.16 43.49
CA GLN A 8 1.89 24.15 43.15
C GLN A 8 2.29 22.85 42.44
N TRP A 9 1.75 21.70 42.88
CA TRP A 9 2.00 20.43 42.23
C TRP A 9 1.42 20.38 40.82
N ALA A 10 0.15 20.80 40.68
CA ALA A 10 -0.50 20.88 39.37
C ALA A 10 0.24 21.81 38.41
N LEU A 11 0.71 22.97 38.90
CA LEU A 11 1.49 23.92 38.09
C LEU A 11 2.83 23.30 37.64
N LYS A 12 3.55 22.59 38.52
CA LYS A 12 4.78 21.88 38.15
C LYS A 12 4.53 20.83 37.09
N CYS A 13 3.48 20.03 37.22
CA CYS A 13 3.09 19.04 36.23
C CYS A 13 2.76 19.69 34.88
N ALA A 14 2.01 20.79 34.86
CA ALA A 14 1.68 21.53 33.65
C ALA A 14 2.91 22.11 32.97
N ILE A 15 3.84 22.72 33.73
CA ILE A 15 5.10 23.25 33.18
C ILE A 15 5.97 22.12 32.63
N THR A 16 6.11 21.01 33.35
CA THR A 16 6.89 19.86 32.86
C THR A 16 6.30 19.27 31.59
N ALA A 17 4.97 19.13 31.52
CA ALA A 17 4.30 18.67 30.32
C ALA A 17 4.49 19.63 29.11
N ALA A 18 4.36 20.94 29.37
CA ALA A 18 4.58 21.96 28.35
C ALA A 18 6.03 21.96 27.84
N LEU A 19 7.01 21.84 28.71
CA LEU A 19 8.43 21.74 28.32
C LEU A 19 8.73 20.46 27.55
N ALA A 20 8.18 19.33 27.98
CA ALA A 20 8.34 18.05 27.29
C ALA A 20 7.71 18.10 25.87
N LEU A 21 6.52 18.68 25.73
CA LEU A 21 5.85 18.87 24.43
C LEU A 21 6.61 19.85 23.53
N SER A 22 7.15 20.94 24.11
CA SER A 22 7.95 21.92 23.34
C SER A 22 9.27 21.31 22.86
N LEU A 23 9.96 20.55 23.71
CA LEU A 23 11.18 19.83 23.36
C LEU A 23 10.90 18.78 22.28
N TYR A 24 9.82 18.03 22.43
CA TYR A 24 9.38 17.06 21.44
C TYR A 24 9.07 17.72 20.08
N ALA A 25 8.33 18.84 20.09
CA ALA A 25 8.05 19.60 18.89
C ALA A 25 9.34 20.12 18.21
N ALA A 26 10.29 20.66 19.02
CA ALA A 26 11.58 21.14 18.53
C ALA A 26 12.41 20.00 17.89
N ILE A 27 12.48 18.82 18.53
CA ILE A 27 13.16 17.63 17.99
C ILE A 27 12.46 17.13 16.72
N SER A 28 11.13 17.17 16.68
CA SER A 28 10.35 16.73 15.51
C SER A 28 10.52 17.65 14.29
N ILE A 29 10.76 18.95 14.52
CA ILE A 29 10.96 19.95 13.45
C ILE A 29 12.42 19.98 12.99
N ALA A 30 13.36 19.96 13.93
CA ALA A 30 14.80 20.15 13.66
C ALA A 30 15.60 18.84 13.62
N GLY A 31 15.03 17.73 14.09
CA GLY A 31 15.71 16.44 14.12
C GLY A 31 15.73 15.73 12.77
N PRO A 32 16.63 14.74 12.57
CA PRO A 32 16.57 13.89 11.39
C PRO A 32 15.20 13.22 11.33
N LYS A 33 14.53 13.37 10.18
CA LYS A 33 13.25 12.72 9.92
C LYS A 33 13.48 11.21 9.81
N ALA A 34 13.44 10.51 10.94
CA ALA A 34 13.35 9.06 10.90
C ALA A 34 12.00 8.70 10.27
N PRO A 35 11.98 7.85 9.24
CA PRO A 35 10.72 7.41 8.66
C PRO A 35 9.89 6.75 9.77
N PRO A 36 8.60 7.09 9.89
CA PRO A 36 7.73 6.46 10.86
C PRO A 36 7.70 4.96 10.59
N LEU A 37 7.85 4.15 11.63
CA LEU A 37 7.76 2.70 11.49
C LEU A 37 6.33 2.30 11.18
N PRO A 38 6.10 1.38 10.25
CA PRO A 38 4.79 0.84 10.01
C PRO A 38 4.32 0.08 11.26
N THR A 39 3.29 0.59 11.91
CA THR A 39 2.51 -0.21 12.85
C THR A 39 1.34 -0.81 12.09
N SER A 40 0.88 -2.01 12.48
CA SER A 40 -0.24 -2.71 11.83
C SER A 40 -1.55 -1.91 11.79
N ARG A 41 -1.63 -0.80 12.51
CA ARG A 41 -2.81 0.07 12.62
C ARG A 41 -2.72 1.40 11.87
N ASP A 42 -1.54 1.80 11.40
CA ASP A 42 -1.34 3.09 10.73
C ASP A 42 -1.09 2.97 9.21
N GLY A 43 -1.44 1.82 8.65
CA GLY A 43 -1.11 1.37 7.30
C GLY A 43 -0.97 2.46 6.23
N ALA A 44 -2.06 3.11 5.84
CA ALA A 44 -2.03 4.08 4.74
C ALA A 44 -1.22 5.34 5.06
N VAL A 45 -1.42 5.93 6.25
CA VAL A 45 -0.74 7.18 6.65
C VAL A 45 0.77 6.98 6.74
N THR A 46 1.21 5.86 7.33
CA THR A 46 2.63 5.55 7.49
C THR A 46 3.31 5.27 6.14
N LEU A 47 2.64 4.52 5.26
CA LEU A 47 3.13 4.26 3.91
C LEU A 47 3.28 5.55 3.11
N LEU A 48 2.29 6.44 3.18
CA LEU A 48 2.32 7.70 2.48
C LEU A 48 3.35 8.66 3.06
N ASP A 49 3.49 8.74 4.39
CA ASP A 49 4.56 9.52 5.04
C ASP A 49 5.95 9.07 4.57
N ARG A 50 6.19 7.74 4.50
CA ARG A 50 7.46 7.22 3.94
C ARG A 50 7.62 7.63 2.49
N TYR A 51 6.60 7.41 1.68
CA TYR A 51 6.66 7.68 0.25
C TYR A 51 6.97 9.14 -0.05
N VAL A 52 6.33 10.10 0.63
CA VAL A 52 6.55 11.54 0.36
C VAL A 52 7.87 12.07 0.92
N ASN A 53 8.42 11.44 1.95
CA ASN A 53 9.67 11.88 2.58
C ASN A 53 10.93 11.15 2.07
N GLU A 54 10.79 10.00 1.39
CA GLU A 54 11.89 9.27 0.76
C GLU A 54 12.10 9.71 -0.71
N PRO A 55 13.26 9.48 -1.31
CA PRO A 55 13.44 9.68 -2.75
C PRO A 55 12.40 8.91 -3.58
N ALA A 56 12.03 9.43 -4.76
CA ALA A 56 11.13 8.71 -5.64
C ALA A 56 11.77 7.38 -6.08
N PRO A 57 11.07 6.25 -5.95
CA PRO A 57 11.61 4.95 -6.34
C PRO A 57 11.69 4.83 -7.86
N SER A 58 12.46 3.85 -8.35
CA SER A 58 12.48 3.52 -9.78
C SER A 58 11.17 2.86 -10.22
N VAL A 59 10.61 1.99 -9.36
CA VAL A 59 9.37 1.27 -9.59
C VAL A 59 8.40 1.51 -8.42
N LEU A 60 7.16 1.81 -8.74
CA LEU A 60 6.10 2.01 -7.75
C LEU A 60 4.91 1.10 -8.06
N LEU A 61 4.51 0.28 -7.11
CA LEU A 61 3.24 -0.44 -7.13
C LEU A 61 2.19 0.39 -6.40
N VAL A 62 1.05 0.62 -7.03
CA VAL A 62 -0.08 1.31 -6.41
C VAL A 62 -1.34 0.45 -6.47
N GLY A 63 -2.10 0.45 -5.39
CA GLY A 63 -3.33 -0.33 -5.36
C GLY A 63 -4.07 -0.27 -4.03
N SER A 64 -4.97 -1.21 -3.87
CA SER A 64 -5.84 -1.37 -2.70
C SER A 64 -5.21 -2.31 -1.65
N SER A 65 -6.04 -2.90 -0.81
CA SER A 65 -5.63 -3.95 0.13
C SER A 65 -5.05 -5.20 -0.55
N PHE A 66 -5.35 -5.44 -1.80
CA PHE A 66 -4.73 -6.50 -2.59
C PHE A 66 -3.22 -6.25 -2.74
N THR A 67 -2.86 -5.07 -3.23
CA THR A 67 -1.45 -4.66 -3.37
C THR A 67 -0.74 -4.57 -2.02
N ALA A 68 -1.44 -4.23 -0.94
CA ALA A 68 -0.87 -4.17 0.41
C ALA A 68 -0.33 -5.52 0.92
N ARG A 69 -0.68 -6.63 0.29
CA ARG A 69 -0.10 -7.95 0.58
C ARG A 69 1.26 -8.20 -0.06
N LEU A 70 1.62 -7.39 -1.05
CA LEU A 70 2.91 -7.46 -1.72
C LEU A 70 3.89 -6.58 -0.96
N HIS A 71 4.67 -7.18 -0.07
CA HIS A 71 5.67 -6.44 0.70
C HIS A 71 6.91 -6.17 -0.16
N GLU A 72 7.57 -5.01 0.07
CA GLU A 72 8.76 -4.60 -0.69
C GLU A 72 9.89 -5.63 -0.64
N GLU A 73 10.02 -6.35 0.48
CA GLU A 73 11.01 -7.39 0.70
C GLU A 73 10.79 -8.67 -0.11
N TYR A 74 9.61 -8.84 -0.73
CA TYR A 74 9.33 -10.00 -1.58
C TYR A 74 9.90 -9.84 -3.00
N PHE A 75 10.34 -8.63 -3.35
CA PHE A 75 10.84 -8.30 -4.68
C PHE A 75 12.36 -8.30 -4.75
N ASP A 76 12.88 -8.84 -5.84
CA ASP A 76 14.29 -8.73 -6.21
C ASP A 76 14.61 -7.42 -6.92
N THR A 77 13.62 -6.80 -7.56
CA THR A 77 13.74 -5.50 -8.21
C THR A 77 14.23 -4.45 -7.21
N PRO A 78 15.40 -3.83 -7.45
CA PRO A 78 15.94 -2.80 -6.58
C PRO A 78 15.09 -1.52 -6.67
N ASP A 79 15.05 -0.77 -5.56
CA ASP A 79 14.38 0.53 -5.50
C ASP A 79 12.91 0.47 -5.94
N LEU A 80 12.22 -0.59 -5.51
CA LEU A 80 10.79 -0.78 -5.67
C LEU A 80 10.09 -0.38 -4.37
N LYS A 81 8.96 0.32 -4.49
CA LYS A 81 8.07 0.69 -3.39
C LYS A 81 6.65 0.20 -3.64
N VAL A 82 5.95 -0.10 -2.56
CA VAL A 82 4.56 -0.57 -2.60
C VAL A 82 3.66 0.40 -1.84
N LEU A 83 2.73 1.03 -2.54
CA LEU A 83 1.65 1.85 -1.97
C LEU A 83 0.31 1.10 -2.07
N GLY A 84 0.19 0.03 -1.33
CA GLY A 84 -1.06 -0.70 -1.15
C GLY A 84 -1.92 -0.05 -0.07
N LEU A 85 -2.93 0.71 -0.46
CA LEU A 85 -3.81 1.42 0.47
C LEU A 85 -4.98 0.52 0.90
N SER A 86 -4.85 -0.13 2.05
CA SER A 86 -5.92 -0.98 2.60
C SER A 86 -7.21 -0.19 2.79
N GLY A 87 -8.31 -0.66 2.17
CA GLY A 87 -9.58 0.07 2.13
C GLY A 87 -9.61 1.23 1.11
N GLY A 88 -8.50 1.59 0.52
CA GLY A 88 -8.34 2.68 -0.44
C GLY A 88 -8.37 2.24 -1.91
N SER A 89 -7.93 3.12 -2.77
CA SER A 89 -7.95 3.01 -4.23
C SER A 89 -6.59 3.43 -4.81
N PRO A 90 -6.16 2.87 -5.95
CA PRO A 90 -4.99 3.34 -6.66
C PRO A 90 -5.07 4.82 -7.08
N ILE A 91 -6.28 5.38 -7.23
CA ILE A 91 -6.48 6.79 -7.57
C ILE A 91 -5.79 7.70 -6.54
N THR A 92 -6.02 7.46 -5.25
CA THR A 92 -5.41 8.25 -4.16
C THR A 92 -3.89 8.19 -4.20
N ALA A 93 -3.32 7.01 -4.39
CA ALA A 93 -1.88 6.84 -4.48
C ALA A 93 -1.28 7.53 -5.72
N LEU A 94 -1.98 7.49 -6.86
CA LEU A 94 -1.55 8.15 -8.09
C LEU A 94 -1.64 9.68 -8.00
N GLU A 95 -2.68 10.24 -7.38
CA GLU A 95 -2.78 11.70 -7.13
C GLU A 95 -1.62 12.18 -6.25
N ILE A 96 -1.29 11.45 -5.20
CA ILE A 96 -0.15 11.78 -4.32
C ILE A 96 1.18 11.62 -5.08
N ALA A 97 1.33 10.58 -5.89
CA ALA A 97 2.52 10.40 -6.70
C ALA A 97 2.69 11.55 -7.71
N LEU A 98 1.61 11.95 -8.37
CA LEU A 98 1.61 13.02 -9.37
C LEU A 98 1.95 14.39 -8.77
N ALA A 99 1.67 14.62 -7.50
CA ALA A 99 2.01 15.85 -6.79
C ALA A 99 3.51 16.01 -6.52
N ARG A 100 4.33 14.95 -6.66
CA ARG A 100 5.77 15.01 -6.46
C ARG A 100 6.50 15.58 -7.69
N ASP A 101 7.61 16.26 -7.45
CA ASP A 101 8.47 16.78 -8.53
C ASP A 101 9.06 15.63 -9.37
N ASN A 102 9.50 14.56 -8.72
CA ASN A 102 10.08 13.40 -9.37
C ASN A 102 9.11 12.22 -9.32
N LEU A 103 8.77 11.69 -10.50
CA LEU A 103 7.96 10.48 -10.63
C LEU A 103 8.84 9.22 -10.73
N PRO A 104 8.33 8.06 -10.29
CA PRO A 104 8.92 6.77 -10.60
C PRO A 104 9.01 6.55 -12.11
N LYS A 105 10.06 5.87 -12.57
CA LYS A 105 10.20 5.53 -14.02
C LYS A 105 9.08 4.59 -14.49
N THR A 106 8.69 3.67 -13.60
CA THR A 106 7.66 2.67 -13.88
C THR A 106 6.64 2.65 -12.74
N ILE A 107 5.36 2.69 -13.09
CA ILE A 107 4.27 2.58 -12.13
C ILE A 107 3.38 1.40 -12.52
N LEU A 108 3.14 0.50 -11.57
CA LEU A 108 2.27 -0.65 -11.72
C LEU A 108 0.97 -0.38 -10.96
N VAL A 109 -0.17 -0.42 -11.65
CA VAL A 109 -1.48 -0.05 -11.11
C VAL A 109 -2.37 -1.27 -10.97
N GLU A 110 -2.79 -1.60 -9.75
CA GLU A 110 -3.75 -2.66 -9.48
C GLU A 110 -5.17 -2.20 -9.80
N LEU A 111 -5.92 -3.05 -10.50
CA LEU A 111 -7.28 -2.76 -10.95
C LEU A 111 -8.34 -3.76 -10.43
N ASN A 112 -8.08 -4.45 -9.31
CA ASN A 112 -9.08 -5.33 -8.69
C ASN A 112 -10.27 -4.58 -8.09
N VAL A 113 -10.08 -3.30 -7.72
CA VAL A 113 -11.11 -2.49 -7.06
C VAL A 113 -11.29 -1.18 -7.82
N LEU A 114 -12.48 -0.99 -8.42
CA LEU A 114 -12.83 0.16 -9.25
C LEU A 114 -14.05 0.92 -8.71
N THR A 115 -14.31 0.86 -7.40
CA THR A 115 -15.51 1.46 -6.80
C THR A 115 -15.25 2.20 -5.50
N ARG A 116 -13.99 2.50 -5.19
CA ARG A 116 -13.64 3.17 -3.94
C ARG A 116 -13.30 4.64 -4.09
N GLY A 117 -13.10 5.10 -5.32
CA GLY A 117 -12.80 6.50 -5.60
C GLY A 117 -11.49 7.01 -4.98
N GLU A 118 -11.36 8.30 -4.97
CA GLU A 118 -10.28 9.04 -4.33
C GLU A 118 -10.61 9.30 -2.85
N ASP A 119 -9.67 9.00 -1.96
CA ASP A 119 -9.69 9.55 -0.60
C ASP A 119 -9.08 10.95 -0.62
N ARG A 120 -9.96 11.96 -0.79
CA ARG A 120 -9.55 13.36 -0.88
C ARG A 120 -8.80 13.84 0.36
N ALA A 121 -9.18 13.38 1.54
CA ALA A 121 -8.52 13.79 2.78
C ALA A 121 -7.07 13.32 2.84
N LEU A 122 -6.80 12.08 2.37
CA LEU A 122 -5.44 11.59 2.23
C LEU A 122 -4.70 12.30 1.09
N ALA A 123 -5.34 12.48 -0.08
CA ALA A 123 -4.72 13.16 -1.21
C ALA A 123 -4.31 14.59 -0.85
N GLU A 124 -5.20 15.39 -0.29
CA GLU A 124 -4.92 16.77 0.15
C GLU A 124 -3.79 16.83 1.20
N ARG A 125 -3.82 15.90 2.16
CA ARG A 125 -2.81 15.84 3.22
C ARG A 125 -1.39 15.57 2.69
N PHE A 126 -1.26 14.76 1.66
CA PHE A 126 0.04 14.29 1.16
C PHE A 126 0.47 14.89 -0.18
N SER A 127 -0.42 15.64 -0.87
CA SER A 127 -0.11 16.36 -2.12
C SER A 127 0.29 17.83 -1.89
N GLY A 128 0.03 18.39 -0.71
CA GLY A 128 0.38 19.76 -0.37
C GLY A 128 1.85 19.93 0.02
N ASP A 129 2.28 21.19 0.22
CA ASP A 129 3.66 21.57 0.58
C ASP A 129 4.16 21.05 1.95
N GLY A 130 3.67 19.85 2.30
CA GLY A 130 4.17 19.09 3.44
C GLY A 130 4.07 19.83 4.76
N THR A 131 2.89 20.35 5.12
CA THR A 131 2.67 20.65 6.54
C THR A 131 2.85 19.35 7.31
N PRO A 132 3.92 19.26 8.14
CA PRO A 132 4.17 18.03 8.88
C PRO A 132 2.93 17.72 9.70
N SER A 133 2.30 16.57 9.43
CA SER A 133 1.21 16.12 10.30
C SER A 133 1.81 16.04 11.69
N PHE A 134 1.18 16.76 12.62
CA PHE A 134 1.67 16.84 14.00
C PHE A 134 1.92 15.42 14.53
N PRO A 135 3.17 15.06 14.82
CA PRO A 135 3.47 13.69 15.17
C PRO A 135 2.68 13.34 16.43
N ARG A 136 1.93 12.27 16.39
CA ARG A 136 1.20 11.79 17.55
C ARG A 136 2.23 11.24 18.55
N PRO A 137 2.54 11.93 19.68
CA PRO A 137 3.72 11.64 20.49
C PRO A 137 3.73 10.20 21.02
N ILE A 138 2.58 9.67 21.39
CA ILE A 138 2.45 8.31 21.92
C ILE A 138 2.77 7.27 20.84
N ARG A 139 2.29 7.45 19.62
CA ARG A 139 2.56 6.51 18.51
C ARG A 139 4.01 6.52 18.10
N SER A 140 4.63 7.70 18.05
CA SER A 140 6.06 7.82 17.76
C SER A 140 6.92 7.16 18.85
N ALA A 141 6.53 7.29 20.11
CA ALA A 141 7.20 6.61 21.22
C ALA A 141 7.05 5.08 21.16
N ILE A 142 5.84 4.60 20.84
CA ILE A 142 5.59 3.15 20.65
C ILE A 142 6.39 2.65 19.44
N ALA A 143 6.35 3.34 18.30
CA ALA A 143 7.10 2.94 17.11
C ALA A 143 8.62 2.94 17.35
N PHE A 144 9.14 3.90 18.11
CA PHE A 144 10.54 3.92 18.53
C PHE A 144 10.88 2.73 19.45
N TYR A 145 10.02 2.43 20.42
CA TYR A 145 10.17 1.29 21.32
C TYR A 145 10.13 -0.04 20.54
N GLU A 146 9.17 -0.22 19.65
CA GLU A 146 9.05 -1.40 18.80
C GLU A 146 10.30 -1.58 17.91
N ARG A 147 10.80 -0.50 17.30
CA ARG A 147 12.02 -0.55 16.49
C ARG A 147 13.25 -0.95 17.32
N TRP A 148 13.31 -0.51 18.57
CA TRP A 148 14.43 -0.84 19.43
C TRP A 148 14.39 -2.31 19.88
N HIS A 149 13.21 -2.84 20.20
CA HIS A 149 13.04 -4.22 20.65
C HIS A 149 12.89 -5.22 19.49
N HIS A 150 12.32 -4.79 18.38
CA HIS A 150 12.10 -5.58 17.18
C HIS A 150 12.60 -4.80 15.97
N PRO A 151 13.93 -4.68 15.79
CA PRO A 151 14.47 -3.99 14.62
C PRO A 151 13.95 -4.68 13.36
N PRO A 152 13.50 -3.90 12.34
CA PRO A 152 13.08 -4.49 11.09
C PRO A 152 14.24 -5.35 10.53
N PRO A 153 13.95 -6.53 9.99
CA PRO A 153 14.98 -7.35 9.36
C PRO A 153 15.67 -6.52 8.27
N ASP A 154 16.97 -6.66 8.15
CA ASP A 154 17.66 -6.09 7.01
C ASP A 154 17.11 -6.70 5.70
N ARG A 155 17.37 -6.08 4.57
CA ARG A 155 16.84 -6.53 3.28
C ARG A 155 17.29 -7.95 2.93
N ASN A 156 18.49 -8.36 3.33
CA ASN A 156 18.99 -9.71 3.10
C ASN A 156 18.23 -10.72 3.96
N ASN A 157 17.96 -10.37 5.21
CA ASN A 157 17.18 -11.22 6.11
C ASN A 157 15.71 -11.33 5.65
N ALA A 158 15.11 -10.25 5.16
CA ALA A 158 13.77 -10.26 4.58
C ALA A 158 13.67 -11.19 3.36
N ARG A 159 14.68 -11.15 2.46
CA ARG A 159 14.77 -12.07 1.33
C ARG A 159 14.95 -13.54 1.77
N LEU A 160 15.72 -13.78 2.82
CA LEU A 160 15.86 -15.13 3.37
C LEU A 160 14.54 -15.65 3.95
N VAL A 161 13.76 -14.79 4.61
CA VAL A 161 12.42 -15.12 5.11
C VAL A 161 11.48 -15.41 3.94
N ALA A 162 11.46 -14.58 2.90
CA ALA A 162 10.66 -14.81 1.70
C ALA A 162 11.03 -16.14 1.02
N ALA A 163 12.33 -16.44 0.89
CA ALA A 163 12.80 -17.70 0.35
C ALA A 163 12.45 -18.92 1.24
N ALA A 164 12.37 -18.73 2.55
CA ALA A 164 11.91 -19.76 3.47
C ALA A 164 10.41 -20.04 3.29
N LEU A 165 9.59 -19.01 3.18
CA LEU A 165 8.15 -19.13 2.89
C LEU A 165 7.87 -19.97 1.65
N LEU A 166 8.68 -19.82 0.59
CA LEU A 166 8.52 -20.60 -0.64
C LEU A 166 8.87 -22.09 -0.47
N ARG A 167 9.71 -22.45 0.51
CA ARG A 167 10.06 -23.85 0.82
C ARG A 167 9.02 -24.52 1.70
N ASP A 168 8.23 -23.74 2.42
CA ASP A 168 7.19 -24.26 3.29
C ASP A 168 6.04 -24.83 2.46
N LYS A 169 5.30 -25.75 3.06
CA LYS A 169 4.07 -26.26 2.44
C LYS A 169 3.03 -25.14 2.33
N PRO A 170 2.18 -25.18 1.28
CA PRO A 170 1.02 -24.32 1.23
C PRO A 170 0.19 -24.41 2.50
N SER A 171 -0.36 -23.30 2.97
CA SER A 171 -1.23 -23.27 4.14
C SER A 171 -2.41 -24.22 3.96
N ASP A 172 -2.72 -24.99 5.00
CA ASP A 172 -3.90 -25.84 5.13
C ASP A 172 -5.04 -25.15 5.91
N PHE A 173 -4.89 -23.84 6.16
CA PHE A 173 -5.88 -23.04 6.85
C PHE A 173 -7.23 -23.09 6.12
N ASP A 174 -8.26 -23.53 6.85
CA ASP A 174 -9.61 -23.57 6.34
C ASP A 174 -10.23 -22.16 6.36
N ASN A 175 -10.35 -21.58 5.17
CA ASN A 175 -10.89 -20.24 4.97
C ASN A 175 -12.31 -20.25 4.36
N HIS A 176 -13.02 -21.41 4.34
CA HIS A 176 -14.29 -21.53 3.61
C HIS A 176 -15.33 -20.50 4.06
N VAL A 177 -15.44 -20.21 5.36
CA VAL A 177 -16.38 -19.21 5.90
C VAL A 177 -16.10 -17.80 5.31
N TRP A 178 -14.83 -17.45 5.15
CA TRP A 178 -14.45 -16.19 4.56
C TRP A 178 -14.71 -16.14 3.07
N VAL A 179 -14.46 -17.25 2.36
CA VAL A 179 -14.78 -17.39 0.94
C VAL A 179 -16.28 -17.30 0.71
N GLU A 180 -17.12 -17.96 1.51
CA GLU A 180 -18.58 -17.86 1.42
C GLU A 180 -19.07 -16.43 1.65
N ARG A 181 -18.55 -15.75 2.66
CA ARG A 181 -18.85 -14.35 2.91
C ARG A 181 -18.47 -13.46 1.72
N ALA A 182 -17.24 -13.61 1.20
CA ALA A 182 -16.78 -12.86 0.05
C ALA A 182 -17.61 -13.16 -1.20
N MET A 183 -18.03 -14.43 -1.41
CA MET A 183 -18.93 -14.82 -2.49
C MET A 183 -20.29 -14.11 -2.39
N HIS A 184 -20.82 -13.98 -1.19
CA HIS A 184 -22.06 -13.23 -0.98
C HIS A 184 -21.87 -11.73 -1.33
N GLU A 185 -20.80 -11.12 -0.87
CA GLU A 185 -20.48 -9.71 -1.16
C GLU A 185 -20.24 -9.48 -2.67
N TRP A 186 -19.65 -10.45 -3.38
CA TRP A 186 -19.30 -10.35 -4.81
C TRP A 186 -20.36 -10.94 -5.75
N SER A 187 -21.54 -11.30 -5.22
CA SER A 187 -22.65 -11.87 -6.01
C SER A 187 -23.30 -10.85 -6.95
N ALA A 188 -23.27 -9.57 -6.61
CA ALA A 188 -23.82 -8.50 -7.42
C ALA A 188 -22.74 -7.76 -8.22
N ALA A 189 -23.10 -7.28 -9.40
CA ALA A 189 -22.21 -6.39 -10.16
C ALA A 189 -21.98 -5.07 -9.39
N PRO A 190 -20.75 -4.55 -9.36
CA PRO A 190 -20.49 -3.24 -8.83
C PRO A 190 -21.28 -2.16 -9.58
N ALA A 191 -21.58 -1.05 -8.90
CA ALA A 191 -22.29 0.07 -9.50
C ALA A 191 -21.55 0.61 -10.73
N GLN A 192 -22.09 0.42 -11.90
CA GLN A 192 -21.44 0.80 -13.18
C GLN A 192 -21.07 2.29 -13.23
N ALA A 193 -21.93 3.18 -12.71
CA ALA A 193 -21.67 4.60 -12.66
C ALA A 193 -20.42 4.94 -11.83
N ILE A 194 -20.22 4.25 -10.70
CA ILE A 194 -19.05 4.45 -9.85
C ILE A 194 -17.81 3.93 -10.56
N MET A 195 -17.84 2.71 -11.12
CA MET A 195 -16.73 2.16 -11.90
C MET A 195 -16.33 3.07 -13.06
N HIS A 196 -17.29 3.61 -13.80
CA HIS A 196 -17.04 4.54 -14.90
C HIS A 196 -16.35 5.82 -14.42
N THR A 197 -16.81 6.38 -13.30
CA THR A 197 -16.20 7.56 -12.68
C THR A 197 -14.75 7.30 -12.28
N ASP A 198 -14.49 6.18 -11.60
CA ASP A 198 -13.15 5.81 -11.16
C ASP A 198 -12.21 5.52 -12.34
N LEU A 199 -12.69 4.80 -13.37
CA LEU A 199 -11.91 4.56 -14.59
C LEU A 199 -11.61 5.85 -15.36
N THR A 200 -12.53 6.81 -15.39
CA THR A 200 -12.31 8.13 -15.99
C THR A 200 -11.22 8.90 -15.24
N ALA A 201 -11.26 8.87 -13.91
CA ALA A 201 -10.23 9.49 -13.08
C ALA A 201 -8.87 8.80 -13.30
N LEU A 202 -8.83 7.46 -13.32
CA LEU A 202 -7.62 6.68 -13.57
C LEU A 202 -7.00 7.00 -14.94
N LYS A 203 -7.80 7.05 -16.00
CA LYS A 203 -7.32 7.43 -17.35
C LYS A 203 -6.63 8.78 -17.35
N ARG A 204 -7.29 9.78 -16.77
CA ARG A 204 -6.73 11.14 -16.66
C ARG A 204 -5.41 11.16 -15.90
N LEU A 205 -5.30 10.40 -14.80
CA LEU A 205 -4.07 10.32 -14.00
C LEU A 205 -2.95 9.61 -14.75
N VAL A 206 -3.26 8.51 -15.40
CA VAL A 206 -2.32 7.76 -16.23
C VAL A 206 -1.77 8.64 -17.35
N GLU A 207 -2.62 9.36 -18.07
CA GLU A 207 -2.20 10.30 -19.13
C GLU A 207 -1.26 11.39 -18.59
N LYS A 208 -1.56 11.98 -17.43
CA LYS A 208 -0.70 12.98 -16.79
C LYS A 208 0.65 12.42 -16.37
N ILE A 209 0.66 11.20 -15.84
CA ILE A 209 1.88 10.51 -15.39
C ILE A 209 2.75 10.17 -16.59
N GLU A 210 2.17 9.65 -17.67
CA GLU A 210 2.89 9.31 -18.92
C GLU A 210 3.41 10.56 -19.62
N ALA A 211 2.67 11.66 -19.60
CA ALA A 211 3.11 12.95 -20.12
C ALA A 211 4.37 13.48 -19.38
N ARG A 212 4.62 13.02 -18.16
CA ARG A 212 5.83 13.33 -17.38
C ARG A 212 6.95 12.29 -17.54
N GLY A 213 6.80 11.33 -18.47
CA GLY A 213 7.82 10.36 -18.86
C GLY A 213 7.83 9.04 -18.09
N SER A 214 6.89 8.81 -17.18
CA SER A 214 6.74 7.51 -16.53
C SER A 214 6.04 6.50 -17.43
N LYS A 215 6.37 5.21 -17.28
CA LYS A 215 5.64 4.11 -17.93
C LYS A 215 4.62 3.53 -16.96
N VAL A 216 3.40 3.32 -17.43
CA VAL A 216 2.32 2.77 -16.60
C VAL A 216 1.89 1.41 -17.13
N TYR A 217 1.87 0.41 -16.25
CA TYR A 217 1.39 -0.94 -16.49
C TYR A 217 0.27 -1.29 -15.52
N PHE A 218 -0.58 -2.22 -15.90
CA PHE A 218 -1.73 -2.63 -15.13
C PHE A 218 -1.63 -4.10 -14.73
N TYR A 219 -2.19 -4.43 -13.59
CA TYR A 219 -2.31 -5.81 -13.14
C TYR A 219 -3.59 -6.02 -12.32
N MET A 220 -4.01 -7.26 -12.26
CA MET A 220 -5.03 -7.73 -11.33
C MET A 220 -4.47 -8.91 -10.57
N LEU A 221 -4.54 -8.84 -9.24
CA LEU A 221 -4.13 -9.93 -8.39
C LEU A 221 -5.16 -11.06 -8.43
N PRO A 222 -4.71 -12.33 -8.44
CA PRO A 222 -5.62 -13.46 -8.44
C PRO A 222 -6.38 -13.53 -7.11
N VAL A 223 -7.64 -13.89 -7.21
CA VAL A 223 -8.52 -14.23 -6.07
C VAL A 223 -8.85 -15.71 -6.08
N ALA A 224 -9.38 -16.24 -4.99
CA ALA A 224 -9.78 -17.65 -4.93
C ALA A 224 -10.73 -18.01 -6.08
N VAL A 225 -10.60 -19.24 -6.60
CA VAL A 225 -11.31 -19.69 -7.80
C VAL A 225 -12.82 -19.41 -7.78
N PRO A 226 -13.55 -19.64 -6.67
CA PRO A 226 -14.97 -19.29 -6.61
C PRO A 226 -15.24 -17.80 -6.87
N LEU A 227 -14.41 -16.93 -6.28
CA LEU A 227 -14.53 -15.47 -6.43
C LEU A 227 -14.15 -14.97 -7.82
N GLN A 228 -13.17 -15.59 -8.46
CA GLN A 228 -12.75 -15.25 -9.83
C GLN A 228 -13.91 -15.37 -10.82
N ASN A 229 -14.83 -16.31 -10.57
CA ASN A 229 -16.02 -16.55 -11.38
C ASN A 229 -17.24 -15.71 -10.99
N SER A 230 -17.13 -14.89 -9.94
CA SER A 230 -18.23 -14.04 -9.45
C SER A 230 -18.62 -12.96 -10.46
N VAL A 231 -19.83 -12.43 -10.30
CA VAL A 231 -20.35 -11.35 -11.15
C VAL A 231 -19.48 -10.10 -10.98
N ALA A 232 -19.09 -9.77 -9.75
CA ALA A 232 -18.27 -8.61 -9.46
C ALA A 232 -16.87 -8.69 -10.11
N ALA A 233 -16.18 -9.82 -9.97
CA ALA A 233 -14.86 -10.01 -10.56
C ALA A 233 -14.89 -9.87 -12.09
N LYS A 234 -15.85 -10.54 -12.74
CA LYS A 234 -16.00 -10.48 -14.20
C LYS A 234 -16.34 -9.07 -14.69
N ALA A 235 -17.24 -8.38 -14.00
CA ALA A 235 -17.63 -7.01 -14.36
C ALA A 235 -16.43 -6.05 -14.21
N THR A 236 -15.67 -6.15 -13.10
CA THR A 236 -14.49 -5.34 -12.84
C THR A 236 -13.40 -5.60 -13.89
N ALA A 237 -13.09 -6.86 -14.18
CA ALA A 237 -12.09 -7.21 -15.19
C ALA A 237 -12.49 -6.71 -16.58
N SER A 238 -13.75 -6.90 -16.99
CA SER A 238 -14.26 -6.41 -18.26
C SER A 238 -14.16 -4.90 -18.38
N ALA A 239 -14.54 -4.16 -17.32
CA ALA A 239 -14.47 -2.70 -17.29
C ALA A 239 -13.01 -2.20 -17.34
N ALA A 240 -12.09 -2.84 -16.62
CA ALA A 240 -10.67 -2.51 -16.60
C ALA A 240 -10.02 -2.72 -17.98
N HIS A 241 -10.20 -3.90 -18.58
CA HIS A 241 -9.67 -4.19 -19.92
C HIS A 241 -10.32 -3.34 -21.03
N GLY A 242 -11.61 -3.01 -20.91
CA GLY A 242 -12.28 -2.08 -21.81
C GLY A 242 -11.74 -0.65 -21.69
N ALA A 243 -11.32 -0.23 -20.48
CA ALA A 243 -10.73 1.08 -20.26
C ALA A 243 -9.28 1.17 -20.76
N PHE A 244 -8.51 0.09 -20.66
CA PHE A 244 -7.10 -0.01 -21.01
C PHE A 244 -6.87 -1.22 -21.96
N PRO A 245 -7.23 -1.11 -23.24
CA PRO A 245 -7.29 -2.26 -24.14
C PRO A 245 -5.93 -2.76 -24.66
N ASP A 246 -4.85 -1.96 -24.53
CA ASP A 246 -3.51 -2.39 -24.97
C ASP A 246 -2.96 -3.49 -24.05
N GLN A 247 -3.01 -4.74 -24.54
CA GLN A 247 -2.57 -5.90 -23.78
C GLN A 247 -1.08 -5.88 -23.41
N ARG A 248 -0.24 -5.14 -24.12
CA ARG A 248 1.20 -5.00 -23.80
C ARG A 248 1.42 -4.23 -22.51
N ARG A 249 0.40 -3.53 -22.02
CA ARG A 249 0.42 -2.79 -20.75
C ARG A 249 -0.06 -3.63 -19.57
N TRP A 250 -0.49 -4.87 -19.81
CA TRP A 250 -0.98 -5.74 -18.75
C TRP A 250 0.06 -6.74 -18.31
N ILE A 251 0.25 -6.84 -17.02
CA ILE A 251 1.02 -7.89 -16.36
C ILE A 251 0.07 -9.06 -16.16
N HIS A 252 0.33 -10.16 -16.84
CA HIS A 252 -0.44 -11.39 -16.69
C HIS A 252 0.13 -12.18 -15.51
N LEU A 253 -0.65 -12.24 -14.43
CA LEU A 253 -0.32 -13.02 -13.24
C LEU A 253 -1.04 -14.36 -13.32
N ASP A 254 -0.27 -15.44 -13.22
CA ASP A 254 -0.84 -16.79 -13.26
C ASP A 254 -1.51 -17.13 -11.91
N GLY A 255 -2.83 -17.00 -11.87
CA GLY A 255 -3.68 -17.37 -10.74
C GLY A 255 -4.02 -18.86 -10.66
N SER A 256 -3.58 -19.66 -11.66
CA SER A 256 -3.87 -21.10 -11.72
C SER A 256 -2.84 -21.96 -10.99
N LEU A 257 -1.79 -21.36 -10.43
CA LEU A 257 -0.79 -22.09 -9.66
C LEU A 257 -1.44 -22.89 -8.53
N PRO A 258 -1.22 -24.22 -8.45
CA PRO A 258 -1.95 -25.09 -7.51
C PRO A 258 -1.66 -24.79 -6.04
N ASP A 259 -0.55 -24.12 -5.79
CA ASP A 259 -0.05 -23.80 -4.47
C ASP A 259 -0.47 -22.42 -3.96
N LEU A 260 -1.22 -21.64 -4.74
CA LEU A 260 -1.74 -20.37 -4.27
C LEU A 260 -2.80 -20.58 -3.17
N ARG A 261 -2.68 -19.79 -2.12
CA ARG A 261 -3.62 -19.76 -1.00
C ARG A 261 -4.02 -18.32 -0.68
N TRP A 262 -5.20 -18.19 -0.11
CA TRP A 262 -5.77 -16.91 0.28
C TRP A 262 -6.14 -16.96 1.76
N ALA A 263 -5.83 -15.92 2.49
CA ALA A 263 -6.15 -15.82 3.90
C ALA A 263 -7.68 -15.76 4.14
N ASP A 264 -8.39 -15.07 3.24
CA ASP A 264 -9.84 -14.81 3.35
C ASP A 264 -10.59 -14.98 2.00
N GLY A 265 -9.98 -15.68 1.06
CA GLY A 265 -10.50 -15.87 -0.30
C GLY A 265 -10.21 -14.70 -1.26
N VAL A 266 -9.94 -13.52 -0.75
CA VAL A 266 -9.65 -12.30 -1.53
C VAL A 266 -8.16 -11.97 -1.48
N HIS A 267 -7.58 -11.93 -0.29
CA HIS A 267 -6.19 -11.54 -0.08
C HIS A 267 -5.28 -12.77 -0.04
N LEU A 268 -4.21 -12.72 -0.82
CA LEU A 268 -3.16 -13.73 -0.82
C LEU A 268 -2.60 -13.92 0.60
N ASP A 269 -2.24 -15.16 0.96
CA ASP A 269 -1.38 -15.43 2.10
C ASP A 269 0.05 -14.99 1.80
N GLU A 270 0.93 -15.00 2.81
CA GLU A 270 2.30 -14.50 2.67
C GLU A 270 3.10 -15.27 1.62
N ARG A 271 3.01 -16.61 1.61
CA ARG A 271 3.71 -17.44 0.64
C ARG A 271 3.25 -17.16 -0.79
N SER A 272 1.94 -17.07 -1.00
CA SER A 272 1.36 -16.77 -2.32
C SER A 272 1.68 -15.34 -2.77
N ALA A 273 1.77 -14.40 -1.84
CA ALA A 273 2.21 -13.04 -2.15
C ALA A 273 3.65 -13.00 -2.66
N VAL A 274 4.57 -13.81 -2.08
CA VAL A 274 5.94 -13.98 -2.60
C VAL A 274 5.93 -14.58 -4.00
N MET A 275 5.10 -15.60 -4.26
CA MET A 275 5.01 -16.22 -5.60
C MET A 275 4.55 -15.21 -6.66
N ILE A 276 3.58 -14.37 -6.33
CA ILE A 276 3.07 -13.32 -7.23
C ILE A 276 4.10 -12.19 -7.39
N ALA A 277 4.80 -11.80 -6.32
CA ALA A 277 5.88 -10.82 -6.42
C ALA A 277 6.97 -11.25 -7.40
N HIS A 278 7.36 -12.53 -7.38
CA HIS A 278 8.32 -13.08 -8.35
C HIS A 278 7.81 -13.03 -9.80
N GLN A 279 6.51 -13.23 -10.05
CA GLN A 279 5.96 -13.05 -11.41
C GLN A 279 6.06 -11.60 -11.88
N ILE A 280 5.82 -10.64 -10.97
CA ILE A 280 5.99 -9.21 -11.28
C ILE A 280 7.47 -8.89 -11.54
N ASP A 281 8.41 -9.44 -10.77
CA ASP A 281 9.85 -9.26 -10.99
C ASP A 281 10.28 -9.79 -12.38
N LEU A 282 9.78 -10.96 -12.78
CA LEU A 282 10.05 -11.52 -14.11
C LEU A 282 9.56 -10.59 -15.23
N PHE A 283 8.38 -10.01 -15.07
CA PHE A 283 7.87 -9.01 -16.02
C PHE A 283 8.78 -7.77 -16.06
N LEU A 284 9.16 -7.23 -14.91
CA LEU A 284 10.01 -6.04 -14.81
C LEU A 284 11.39 -6.28 -15.43
N SER A 285 11.99 -7.46 -15.24
CA SER A 285 13.26 -7.84 -15.86
C SER A 285 13.15 -7.88 -17.39
N GLY A 286 12.10 -8.49 -17.94
CA GLY A 286 11.87 -8.53 -19.37
C GLY A 286 11.54 -7.16 -20.00
N VAL A 287 11.05 -6.20 -19.24
CA VAL A 287 10.88 -4.80 -19.68
C VAL A 287 12.22 -4.07 -19.69
N SER A 288 13.09 -4.34 -18.70
CA SER A 288 14.41 -3.71 -18.59
C SER A 288 15.37 -4.10 -19.74
N GLU A 289 15.28 -5.35 -20.22
CA GLU A 289 16.13 -5.85 -21.30
C GLU A 289 15.75 -5.30 -22.69
N ARG A 290 14.56 -4.71 -22.83
CA ARG A 290 14.05 -4.16 -24.10
C ARG A 290 14.38 -2.68 -24.32
N HIS A 291 15.25 -2.12 -23.47
CA HIS A 291 15.70 -0.71 -23.49
C HIS A 291 17.20 -0.59 -23.37
#